data_f6ee4252ecea4f8ab90c3cbbf5985e74
#
_entry.id   f6ee4252ecea4f8ab90c3cbbf5985e74
#
_cell.length_a   1.000
_cell.length_b   1.000
_cell.length_c   1.000
_cell.angle_alpha   90.00
_cell.angle_beta   90.00
_cell.angle_gamma   90.00
#
_symmetry.space_group_name_H-M   'P 1'
#
loop_
_entity.id
_entity.type
_entity.pdbx_description
1 polymer ?
#
loop_
_entity_poly.entity_id
_entity_poly.type
_entity_poly.pdbx_seq_one_letter_code
_entity_poly.pdbx_strand_id
1 'polypeptide(L)'
;MKAFLVTGCNGYIGSHMCYELRKHYPDCNIIGVDVVDKPHLRHLYDDFQQMNLCYQTPDVYDTSVECIFHFAALASVAEGEAHKYSYYRNNIQSSSNMIDLAIKNNIQNFIFSSTCAVYGEPDWFPVLPMKEEYPKNPGSVYAKTKSIIEDILLAAEENGILYSSILRYFNAAGRNVEANLYEEHNPETHLIPLLVKNDSIDVYGTDYGSADGTCVRDYVHVVDICKAHIKAYEYMVDNKRGIVCNIGTGIGSTVMEVIKMVENVLNKNINITIKPRRPGDVPFLLSDVTKMKNILTFTPEYDILSIITSMR
;
A
#
# COMPACT_ATOMS: atom_id res chain seq x y z
N MET A 1 -9.18 21.33 15.79
CA MET A 1 -9.66 20.42 14.71
C MET A 1 -8.43 19.79 14.09
N LYS A 2 -8.37 18.45 13.99
CA LYS A 2 -7.24 17.78 13.34
C LYS A 2 -7.30 18.00 11.83
N ALA A 3 -6.14 18.23 11.19
CA ALA A 3 -6.07 18.33 9.75
C ALA A 3 -5.06 17.29 9.21
N PHE A 4 -5.40 16.64 8.11
CA PHE A 4 -4.62 15.61 7.46
C PHE A 4 -4.41 15.92 5.98
N LEU A 5 -3.21 15.75 5.49
CA LEU A 5 -2.89 15.81 4.06
C LEU A 5 -2.77 14.40 3.51
N VAL A 6 -3.61 14.05 2.53
CA VAL A 6 -3.63 12.74 1.88
C VAL A 6 -3.25 12.90 0.42
N THR A 7 -2.06 12.43 0.04
CA THR A 7 -1.61 12.45 -1.36
C THR A 7 -1.97 11.14 -2.04
N GLY A 8 -2.31 11.19 -3.34
CA GLY A 8 -2.88 10.03 -4.03
C GLY A 8 -4.30 9.71 -3.55
N CYS A 9 -5.04 10.74 -3.12
CA CYS A 9 -6.37 10.63 -2.49
C CYS A 9 -7.44 10.02 -3.39
N ASN A 10 -7.27 10.07 -4.71
CA ASN A 10 -8.15 9.46 -5.70
C ASN A 10 -7.69 8.06 -6.16
N GLY A 11 -6.56 7.58 -5.62
CA GLY A 11 -6.09 6.21 -5.79
C GLY A 11 -6.86 5.22 -4.91
N TYR A 12 -6.59 3.92 -5.12
CA TYR A 12 -7.24 2.84 -4.40
C TYR A 12 -7.11 2.99 -2.86
N ILE A 13 -5.90 2.99 -2.32
CA ILE A 13 -5.69 3.08 -0.87
C ILE A 13 -6.00 4.49 -0.36
N GLY A 14 -5.63 5.54 -1.12
CA GLY A 14 -5.83 6.93 -0.70
C GLY A 14 -7.31 7.30 -0.50
N SER A 15 -8.21 6.84 -1.38
CA SER A 15 -9.66 7.10 -1.22
C SER A 15 -10.25 6.38 -0.01
N HIS A 16 -9.84 5.13 0.22
CA HIS A 16 -10.21 4.39 1.44
C HIS A 16 -9.66 5.07 2.69
N MET A 17 -8.43 5.62 2.63
CA MET A 17 -7.83 6.34 3.75
C MET A 17 -8.61 7.61 4.11
N CYS A 18 -9.02 8.40 3.12
CA CYS A 18 -9.86 9.58 3.37
C CYS A 18 -11.17 9.19 4.08
N TYR A 19 -11.83 8.12 3.63
CA TYR A 19 -13.04 7.61 4.26
C TYR A 19 -12.79 7.15 5.70
N GLU A 20 -11.77 6.32 5.94
CA GLU A 20 -11.45 5.80 7.28
C GLU A 20 -11.00 6.90 8.24
N LEU A 21 -10.28 7.93 7.76
CA LEU A 21 -9.94 9.12 8.56
C LEU A 21 -11.21 9.86 9.02
N ARG A 22 -12.16 10.10 8.11
CA ARG A 22 -13.43 10.75 8.45
C ARG A 22 -14.25 9.92 9.42
N LYS A 23 -14.28 8.60 9.25
CA LYS A 23 -14.98 7.67 10.13
C LYS A 23 -14.38 7.65 11.54
N HIS A 24 -13.06 7.71 11.65
CA HIS A 24 -12.33 7.66 12.93
C HIS A 24 -12.25 9.03 13.62
N TYR A 25 -12.12 10.10 12.85
CA TYR A 25 -12.06 11.48 13.30
C TYR A 25 -13.15 12.32 12.60
N PRO A 26 -14.42 12.28 13.05
CA PRO A 26 -15.55 12.91 12.33
C PRO A 26 -15.37 14.40 12.04
N ASP A 27 -14.69 15.13 12.94
CA ASP A 27 -14.47 16.57 12.83
C ASP A 27 -13.11 16.93 12.19
N CYS A 28 -12.39 15.96 11.57
CA CYS A 28 -11.11 16.27 10.95
C CYS A 28 -11.29 17.06 9.63
N ASN A 29 -10.29 17.86 9.28
CA ASN A 29 -10.16 18.45 7.94
C ASN A 29 -9.24 17.58 7.09
N ILE A 30 -9.67 17.19 5.90
CA ILE A 30 -8.90 16.35 4.96
C ILE A 30 -8.59 17.15 3.71
N ILE A 31 -7.29 17.37 3.47
CA ILE A 31 -6.78 17.97 2.23
C ILE A 31 -6.35 16.83 1.32
N GLY A 32 -7.09 16.62 0.24
CA GLY A 32 -6.78 15.60 -0.77
C GLY A 32 -5.94 16.17 -1.91
N VAL A 33 -4.88 15.45 -2.30
CA VAL A 33 -4.02 15.83 -3.43
C VAL A 33 -3.88 14.66 -4.38
N ASP A 34 -4.13 14.90 -5.67
CA ASP A 34 -3.95 13.90 -6.73
C ASP A 34 -3.68 14.58 -8.09
N VAL A 35 -3.10 13.83 -9.02
CA VAL A 35 -2.95 14.27 -10.43
C VAL A 35 -4.25 14.10 -11.20
N VAL A 36 -5.09 13.16 -10.79
CA VAL A 36 -6.37 12.83 -11.42
C VAL A 36 -7.50 13.36 -10.57
N ASP A 37 -8.41 14.12 -11.18
CA ASP A 37 -9.68 14.50 -10.55
C ASP A 37 -10.71 13.39 -10.76
N LYS A 38 -11.31 12.91 -9.66
CA LYS A 38 -12.44 11.97 -9.66
C LYS A 38 -13.63 12.62 -8.95
N PRO A 39 -14.54 13.28 -9.69
CA PRO A 39 -15.65 14.05 -9.10
C PRO A 39 -16.52 13.25 -8.13
N HIS A 40 -16.69 11.95 -8.35
CA HIS A 40 -17.47 11.07 -7.49
C HIS A 40 -16.84 10.83 -6.11
N LEU A 41 -15.53 11.09 -5.95
CA LEU A 41 -14.80 10.98 -4.67
C LEU A 41 -14.69 12.30 -3.91
N ARG A 42 -15.18 13.42 -4.47
CA ARG A 42 -15.06 14.76 -3.88
C ARG A 42 -15.68 14.89 -2.49
N HIS A 43 -16.60 14.02 -2.12
CA HIS A 43 -17.23 13.99 -0.80
C HIS A 43 -16.33 13.41 0.32
N LEU A 44 -15.16 12.84 -0.03
CA LEU A 44 -14.25 12.22 0.92
C LEU A 44 -13.31 13.21 1.61
N TYR A 45 -13.11 14.40 1.04
CA TYR A 45 -12.19 15.42 1.56
C TYR A 45 -12.81 16.81 1.53
N ASP A 46 -12.31 17.72 2.36
CA ASP A 46 -12.84 19.09 2.52
C ASP A 46 -12.23 20.03 1.49
N ASP A 47 -10.95 19.83 1.15
CA ASP A 47 -10.25 20.55 0.08
C ASP A 47 -9.60 19.55 -0.89
N PHE A 48 -9.59 19.89 -2.17
CA PHE A 48 -8.94 19.09 -3.20
C PHE A 48 -8.03 19.94 -4.08
N GLN A 49 -6.77 19.54 -4.16
CA GLN A 49 -5.77 20.21 -4.96
C GLN A 49 -5.29 19.27 -6.06
N GLN A 50 -5.72 19.53 -7.31
CA GLN A 50 -5.26 18.77 -8.47
C GLN A 50 -3.88 19.25 -8.89
N MET A 51 -2.86 18.41 -8.70
CA MET A 51 -1.49 18.76 -9.07
C MET A 51 -0.57 17.56 -9.23
N ASN A 52 0.55 17.78 -9.91
CA ASN A 52 1.64 16.82 -9.97
C ASN A 52 2.73 17.20 -8.95
N LEU A 53 2.88 16.37 -7.93
CA LEU A 53 3.82 16.58 -6.81
C LEU A 53 5.30 16.59 -7.21
N CYS A 54 5.65 16.17 -8.44
CA CYS A 54 7.01 16.34 -8.95
C CYS A 54 7.37 17.81 -9.22
N TYR A 55 6.37 18.67 -9.44
CA TYR A 55 6.58 20.06 -9.89
C TYR A 55 5.92 21.08 -8.98
N GLN A 56 5.02 20.65 -8.12
CA GLN A 56 4.18 21.52 -7.30
C GLN A 56 4.09 20.95 -5.88
N THR A 57 3.86 21.83 -4.93
CA THR A 57 3.59 21.47 -3.52
C THR A 57 2.22 21.97 -3.12
N PRO A 58 1.45 21.20 -2.33
CA PRO A 58 0.14 21.61 -1.86
C PRO A 58 0.20 22.88 -1.02
N ASP A 59 -0.88 23.66 -1.07
CA ASP A 59 -1.08 24.77 -0.15
C ASP A 59 -1.64 24.25 1.19
N VAL A 60 -0.92 24.52 2.28
CA VAL A 60 -1.28 24.14 3.64
C VAL A 60 -1.17 25.32 4.63
N TYR A 61 -0.98 26.55 4.11
CA TYR A 61 -0.61 27.71 4.93
C TYR A 61 -1.64 28.09 6.00
N ASP A 62 -2.92 27.94 5.70
CA ASP A 62 -4.01 28.28 6.62
C ASP A 62 -4.47 27.10 7.48
N THR A 63 -3.77 25.96 7.39
CA THR A 63 -4.20 24.71 8.01
C THR A 63 -3.08 24.11 8.86
N SER A 64 -3.36 23.83 10.13
CA SER A 64 -2.44 23.10 11.00
C SER A 64 -2.50 21.61 10.69
N VAL A 65 -1.78 21.18 9.64
CA VAL A 65 -1.71 19.76 9.25
C VAL A 65 -0.93 18.97 10.29
N GLU A 66 -1.55 17.95 10.88
CA GLU A 66 -0.94 17.11 11.91
C GLU A 66 -0.16 15.94 11.32
N CYS A 67 -0.55 15.43 10.17
CA CYS A 67 0.10 14.29 9.52
C CYS A 67 -0.07 14.32 8.00
N ILE A 68 0.97 13.90 7.29
CA ILE A 68 0.94 13.61 5.86
C ILE A 68 0.82 12.09 5.67
N PHE A 69 -0.24 11.64 4.99
CA PHE A 69 -0.41 10.27 4.51
C PHE A 69 -0.02 10.23 3.03
N HIS A 70 1.16 9.69 2.74
CA HIS A 70 1.74 9.77 1.40
C HIS A 70 1.56 8.48 0.60
N PHE A 71 0.53 8.45 -0.26
CA PHE A 71 0.23 7.35 -1.17
C PHE A 71 0.61 7.63 -2.62
N ALA A 72 0.75 8.90 -3.01
CA ALA A 72 1.03 9.29 -4.38
C ALA A 72 2.34 8.68 -4.91
N ALA A 73 2.22 7.78 -5.88
CA ALA A 73 3.35 7.16 -6.57
C ALA A 73 2.88 6.50 -7.87
N LEU A 74 3.81 6.31 -8.82
CA LEU A 74 3.63 5.33 -9.88
C LEU A 74 3.90 3.94 -9.30
N ALA A 75 2.94 3.01 -9.39
CA ALA A 75 2.95 1.75 -8.64
C ALA A 75 3.04 0.47 -9.50
N SER A 76 2.79 0.56 -10.81
CA SER A 76 2.85 -0.61 -11.70
C SER A 76 4.28 -1.09 -11.89
N VAL A 77 4.57 -2.35 -11.50
CA VAL A 77 5.90 -2.95 -11.65
C VAL A 77 6.28 -3.06 -13.14
N ALA A 78 5.34 -3.48 -13.99
CA ALA A 78 5.58 -3.66 -15.42
C ALA A 78 5.90 -2.33 -16.12
N GLU A 79 5.13 -1.27 -15.84
CA GLU A 79 5.40 0.07 -16.36
C GLU A 79 6.72 0.64 -15.82
N GLY A 80 7.05 0.33 -14.56
CA GLY A 80 8.33 0.73 -13.97
C GLY A 80 9.53 0.16 -14.70
N GLU A 81 9.46 -1.08 -15.15
CA GLU A 81 10.51 -1.69 -15.96
C GLU A 81 10.57 -1.10 -17.39
N ALA A 82 9.44 -0.74 -17.97
CA ALA A 82 9.39 -0.10 -19.29
C ALA A 82 9.82 1.39 -19.26
N HIS A 83 9.54 2.09 -18.16
CA HIS A 83 9.74 3.55 -18.04
C HIS A 83 10.57 3.92 -16.81
N LYS A 84 11.73 3.28 -16.63
CA LYS A 84 12.59 3.37 -15.43
C LYS A 84 12.88 4.79 -14.96
N TYR A 85 13.34 5.65 -15.86
CA TYR A 85 13.67 7.04 -15.54
C TYR A 85 12.48 7.81 -14.99
N SER A 86 11.30 7.66 -15.60
CA SER A 86 10.07 8.33 -15.17
C SER A 86 9.65 7.88 -13.77
N TYR A 87 9.82 6.60 -13.45
CA TYR A 87 9.52 6.07 -12.11
C TYR A 87 10.46 6.64 -11.05
N TYR A 88 11.78 6.62 -11.29
CA TYR A 88 12.74 7.25 -10.37
C TYR A 88 12.43 8.72 -10.17
N ARG A 89 12.26 9.47 -11.26
CA ARG A 89 11.97 10.89 -11.18
C ARG A 89 10.66 11.18 -10.46
N ASN A 90 9.58 10.47 -10.82
CA ASN A 90 8.27 10.72 -10.22
C ASN A 90 8.26 10.39 -8.74
N ASN A 91 8.58 9.15 -8.37
CA ASN A 91 8.39 8.68 -7.02
C ASN A 91 9.34 9.36 -6.02
N ILE A 92 10.61 9.55 -6.40
CA ILE A 92 11.58 10.18 -5.50
C ILE A 92 11.32 11.68 -5.38
N GLN A 93 11.10 12.38 -6.51
CA GLN A 93 10.89 13.82 -6.46
C GLN A 93 9.60 14.20 -5.75
N SER A 94 8.48 13.49 -6.02
CA SER A 94 7.21 13.78 -5.33
C SER A 94 7.32 13.55 -3.83
N SER A 95 7.99 12.48 -3.40
CA SER A 95 8.18 12.21 -1.98
C SER A 95 9.13 13.22 -1.33
N SER A 96 10.24 13.61 -2.00
CA SER A 96 11.15 14.65 -1.51
C SER A 96 10.43 15.99 -1.35
N ASN A 97 9.60 16.39 -2.31
CA ASN A 97 8.81 17.62 -2.24
C ASN A 97 7.81 17.59 -1.05
N MET A 98 7.26 16.42 -0.71
CA MET A 98 6.37 16.27 0.44
C MET A 98 7.14 16.31 1.77
N ILE A 99 8.35 15.78 1.82
CA ILE A 99 9.24 15.88 3.00
C ILE A 99 9.64 17.34 3.19
N ASP A 100 10.05 18.05 2.14
CA ASP A 100 10.38 19.47 2.19
C ASP A 100 9.17 20.32 2.64
N LEU A 101 7.97 20.00 2.17
CA LEU A 101 6.72 20.64 2.63
C LEU A 101 6.53 20.43 4.13
N ALA A 102 6.71 19.18 4.61
CA ALA A 102 6.58 18.84 6.03
C ALA A 102 7.55 19.67 6.89
N ILE A 103 8.81 19.74 6.48
CA ILE A 103 9.86 20.52 7.17
C ILE A 103 9.49 22.00 7.20
N LYS A 104 9.15 22.58 6.05
CA LYS A 104 8.83 24.00 5.91
C LYS A 104 7.64 24.44 6.76
N ASN A 105 6.65 23.57 6.93
CA ASN A 105 5.41 23.87 7.65
C ASN A 105 5.37 23.25 9.06
N ASN A 106 6.49 22.71 9.58
CA ASN A 106 6.59 22.06 10.88
C ASN A 106 5.59 20.90 11.08
N ILE A 107 5.27 20.16 10.00
CA ILE A 107 4.45 18.96 10.06
C ILE A 107 5.36 17.81 10.47
N GLN A 108 5.21 17.35 11.72
CA GLN A 108 6.15 16.39 12.29
C GLN A 108 5.87 14.94 11.94
N ASN A 109 4.62 14.59 11.59
CA ASN A 109 4.24 13.20 11.35
C ASN A 109 4.11 12.94 9.86
N PHE A 110 4.84 11.93 9.37
CA PHE A 110 4.85 11.52 7.97
C PHE A 110 4.64 10.01 7.88
N ILE A 111 3.59 9.55 7.22
CA ILE A 111 3.35 8.13 6.99
C ILE A 111 3.53 7.80 5.52
N PHE A 112 4.42 6.89 5.25
CA PHE A 112 4.81 6.48 3.91
C PHE A 112 4.24 5.12 3.53
N SER A 113 3.54 5.10 2.40
CA SER A 113 3.09 3.90 1.71
C SER A 113 4.28 3.18 1.09
N SER A 114 4.89 2.23 1.82
CA SER A 114 5.93 1.36 1.28
C SER A 114 5.36 0.00 0.84
N THR A 115 6.20 -0.97 0.57
CA THR A 115 5.83 -2.24 -0.04
C THR A 115 6.73 -3.38 0.45
N CYS A 116 6.19 -4.60 0.55
CA CYS A 116 6.99 -5.81 0.77
C CYS A 116 7.98 -6.09 -0.39
N ALA A 117 7.78 -5.50 -1.56
CA ALA A 117 8.69 -5.65 -2.69
C ALA A 117 10.11 -5.12 -2.42
N VAL A 118 10.31 -4.30 -1.37
CA VAL A 118 11.65 -3.85 -0.95
C VAL A 118 12.54 -5.00 -0.46
N TYR A 119 11.95 -6.11 0.00
CA TYR A 119 12.71 -7.30 0.40
C TYR A 119 13.29 -8.06 -0.79
N GLY A 120 12.62 -8.01 -1.95
CA GLY A 120 13.02 -8.70 -3.17
C GLY A 120 13.03 -10.22 -3.00
N GLU A 121 13.83 -10.88 -3.84
CA GLU A 121 14.16 -12.31 -3.73
C GLU A 121 15.54 -12.40 -3.08
N PRO A 122 15.64 -12.80 -1.81
CA PRO A 122 16.94 -12.91 -1.16
C PRO A 122 17.69 -14.14 -1.64
N ASP A 123 18.97 -13.97 -1.98
CA ASP A 123 19.90 -15.06 -2.33
C ASP A 123 20.13 -16.02 -1.15
N TRP A 124 19.99 -15.53 0.08
CA TRP A 124 19.94 -16.29 1.32
C TRP A 124 18.48 -16.48 1.67
N PHE A 125 18.02 -17.69 1.65
CA PHE A 125 16.59 -18.01 1.83
C PHE A 125 16.09 -17.43 3.14
N PRO A 126 15.07 -16.54 3.14
CA PRO A 126 14.56 -16.00 4.38
C PRO A 126 13.92 -17.13 5.17
N VAL A 127 14.17 -17.10 6.46
CA VAL A 127 13.28 -17.78 7.37
C VAL A 127 11.96 -17.03 7.29
N LEU A 128 10.95 -17.64 6.67
CA LEU A 128 9.59 -17.10 6.66
C LEU A 128 8.99 -17.18 8.07
N PRO A 129 8.16 -16.21 8.46
CA PRO A 129 7.71 -15.02 7.72
C PRO A 129 8.77 -13.90 7.66
N MET A 130 8.61 -12.95 6.71
CA MET A 130 9.52 -11.82 6.48
C MET A 130 9.42 -10.79 7.60
N LYS A 131 10.55 -10.48 8.24
CA LYS A 131 10.65 -9.48 9.32
C LYS A 131 11.17 -8.14 8.79
N GLU A 132 10.83 -7.04 9.48
CA GLU A 132 11.23 -5.69 9.10
C GLU A 132 12.74 -5.47 9.15
N GLU A 133 13.45 -6.23 9.98
CA GLU A 133 14.91 -6.18 10.12
C GLU A 133 15.66 -6.87 8.98
N TYR A 134 14.95 -7.57 8.10
CA TYR A 134 15.58 -8.22 6.95
C TYR A 134 16.15 -7.19 5.97
N PRO A 135 17.34 -7.45 5.40
CA PRO A 135 17.94 -6.55 4.42
C PRO A 135 17.00 -6.29 3.24
N LYS A 136 17.00 -5.06 2.78
CA LYS A 136 16.31 -4.70 1.54
C LYS A 136 17.14 -5.16 0.34
N ASN A 137 16.49 -5.86 -0.61
CA ASN A 137 17.08 -6.31 -1.88
C ASN A 137 16.09 -6.09 -3.04
N PRO A 138 15.68 -4.85 -3.31
CA PRO A 138 14.60 -4.56 -4.25
C PRO A 138 14.94 -4.97 -5.68
N GLY A 139 14.16 -5.90 -6.25
CA GLY A 139 14.38 -6.46 -7.59
C GLY A 139 13.84 -5.59 -8.73
N SER A 140 12.78 -4.81 -8.50
CA SER A 140 12.12 -3.97 -9.50
C SER A 140 12.44 -2.48 -9.32
N VAL A 141 12.26 -1.69 -10.40
CA VAL A 141 12.41 -0.22 -10.35
C VAL A 141 11.46 0.40 -9.35
N TYR A 142 10.20 -0.04 -9.32
CA TYR A 142 9.22 0.40 -8.33
C TYR A 142 9.73 0.16 -6.89
N ALA A 143 10.15 -1.05 -6.58
CA ALA A 143 10.67 -1.39 -5.26
C ALA A 143 11.93 -0.60 -4.89
N LYS A 144 12.83 -0.34 -5.85
CA LYS A 144 14.01 0.51 -5.65
C LYS A 144 13.64 1.94 -5.29
N THR A 145 12.64 2.52 -5.98
CA THR A 145 12.18 3.88 -5.63
C THR A 145 11.62 3.94 -4.22
N LYS A 146 10.82 2.95 -3.81
CA LYS A 146 10.30 2.87 -2.45
C LYS A 146 11.41 2.71 -1.41
N SER A 147 12.39 1.83 -1.67
CA SER A 147 13.55 1.63 -0.79
C SER A 147 14.38 2.90 -0.59
N ILE A 148 14.62 3.68 -1.65
CA ILE A 148 15.35 4.96 -1.56
C ILE A 148 14.58 5.97 -0.68
N ILE A 149 13.26 6.05 -0.84
CA ILE A 149 12.42 6.96 -0.04
C ILE A 149 12.42 6.54 1.44
N GLU A 150 12.38 5.23 1.73
CA GLU A 150 12.55 4.73 3.10
C GLU A 150 13.87 5.23 3.72
N ASP A 151 14.99 5.15 2.97
CA ASP A 151 16.31 5.59 3.47
C ASP A 151 16.32 7.11 3.73
N ILE A 152 15.69 7.92 2.87
CA ILE A 152 15.54 9.37 3.08
C ILE A 152 14.74 9.67 4.35
N LEU A 153 13.62 8.98 4.55
CA LEU A 153 12.75 9.18 5.70
C LEU A 153 13.42 8.75 7.01
N LEU A 154 14.14 7.63 7.02
CA LEU A 154 14.90 7.16 8.17
C LEU A 154 16.02 8.16 8.54
N ALA A 155 16.75 8.68 7.56
CA ALA A 155 17.76 9.70 7.78
C ALA A 155 17.15 11.01 8.34
N ALA A 156 15.97 11.41 7.87
CA ALA A 156 15.26 12.58 8.38
C ALA A 156 14.83 12.37 9.85
N GLU A 157 14.38 11.18 10.21
CA GLU A 157 14.01 10.83 11.59
C GLU A 157 15.24 10.78 12.53
N GLU A 158 16.33 10.13 12.10
CA GLU A 158 17.59 10.08 12.85
C GLU A 158 18.15 11.47 13.17
N ASN A 159 17.93 12.42 12.27
CA ASN A 159 18.31 13.84 12.47
C ASN A 159 17.27 14.64 13.27
N GLY A 160 16.20 14.02 13.76
CA GLY A 160 15.15 14.69 14.53
C GLY A 160 14.31 15.70 13.72
N ILE A 161 14.26 15.55 12.40
CA ILE A 161 13.56 16.46 11.49
C ILE A 161 12.05 16.20 11.51
N LEU A 162 11.66 14.91 11.44
CA LEU A 162 10.26 14.48 11.48
C LEU A 162 10.15 13.04 11.99
N TYR A 163 8.96 12.61 12.38
CA TYR A 163 8.66 11.23 12.74
C TYR A 163 8.12 10.52 11.51
N SER A 164 8.75 9.39 11.12
CA SER A 164 8.43 8.69 9.86
C SER A 164 7.90 7.29 10.12
N SER A 165 6.62 7.04 9.88
CA SER A 165 6.11 5.67 9.85
C SER A 165 6.14 5.12 8.44
N ILE A 166 6.87 4.04 8.23
CA ILE A 166 7.07 3.35 6.95
C ILE A 166 6.31 2.04 6.99
N LEU A 167 5.20 1.97 6.24
CA LEU A 167 4.32 0.81 6.24
C LEU A 167 4.53 -0.01 4.98
N ARG A 168 5.11 -1.21 5.12
CA ARG A 168 5.40 -2.15 4.04
C ARG A 168 4.21 -3.09 3.84
N TYR A 169 3.35 -2.76 2.87
CA TYR A 169 2.18 -3.61 2.58
C TYR A 169 2.57 -4.87 1.86
N PHE A 170 1.86 -5.96 2.19
CA PHE A 170 1.79 -7.14 1.37
C PHE A 170 0.71 -6.95 0.30
N ASN A 171 -0.02 -7.96 -0.10
CA ASN A 171 -0.94 -7.81 -1.22
C ASN A 171 -2.25 -7.14 -0.81
N ALA A 172 -2.37 -5.84 -1.04
CA ALA A 172 -3.61 -5.11 -0.80
C ALA A 172 -4.73 -5.64 -1.71
N ALA A 173 -5.92 -5.88 -1.14
CA ALA A 173 -7.08 -6.35 -1.88
C ALA A 173 -8.40 -6.00 -1.16
N GLY A 174 -9.54 -6.25 -1.79
CA GLY A 174 -10.86 -5.98 -1.23
C GLY A 174 -11.38 -4.58 -1.55
N ARG A 175 -12.60 -4.30 -1.12
CA ARG A 175 -13.23 -2.99 -1.27
C ARG A 175 -14.03 -2.61 -0.02
N ASN A 176 -14.26 -1.32 0.17
CA ASN A 176 -15.22 -0.85 1.17
C ASN A 176 -16.62 -0.81 0.55
N VAL A 177 -17.45 -1.79 0.89
CA VAL A 177 -18.82 -1.91 0.34
C VAL A 177 -19.70 -0.77 0.85
N GLU A 178 -19.57 -0.37 2.13
CA GLU A 178 -20.34 0.71 2.75
C GLU A 178 -20.12 2.05 2.02
N ALA A 179 -18.87 2.34 1.70
CA ALA A 179 -18.48 3.58 1.02
C ALA A 179 -18.54 3.49 -0.51
N ASN A 180 -18.83 2.31 -1.07
CA ASN A 180 -18.73 2.02 -2.50
C ASN A 180 -17.36 2.37 -3.10
N LEU A 181 -16.29 2.13 -2.34
CA LEU A 181 -14.90 2.35 -2.77
C LEU A 181 -14.27 1.03 -3.19
N TYR A 182 -13.63 1.01 -4.35
CA TYR A 182 -13.03 -0.17 -4.95
C TYR A 182 -11.76 0.16 -5.72
N GLU A 183 -11.04 -0.87 -6.13
CA GLU A 183 -9.84 -0.75 -6.93
C GLU A 183 -10.20 -0.46 -8.39
N GLU A 184 -9.65 0.63 -8.93
CA GLU A 184 -9.84 1.06 -10.33
C GLU A 184 -8.49 1.16 -11.03
N HIS A 185 -8.00 0.05 -11.55
CA HIS A 185 -6.80 0.02 -12.39
C HIS A 185 -7.15 -0.22 -13.85
N ASN A 186 -6.47 0.46 -14.77
CA ASN A 186 -6.61 0.24 -16.19
C ASN A 186 -5.21 0.28 -16.86
N PRO A 187 -4.66 -0.88 -17.29
CA PRO A 187 -5.26 -2.21 -17.17
C PRO A 187 -5.23 -2.76 -15.74
N GLU A 188 -6.20 -3.63 -15.40
CA GLU A 188 -6.18 -4.40 -14.15
C GLU A 188 -5.14 -5.51 -14.23
N THR A 189 -4.34 -5.67 -13.17
CA THR A 189 -3.25 -6.66 -13.12
C THR A 189 -3.25 -7.52 -11.86
N HIS A 190 -4.08 -7.18 -10.86
CA HIS A 190 -4.15 -7.91 -9.61
C HIS A 190 -5.03 -9.15 -9.70
N LEU A 191 -4.59 -10.24 -9.06
CA LEU A 191 -5.19 -11.56 -9.20
C LEU A 191 -6.69 -11.57 -8.85
N ILE A 192 -7.07 -11.11 -7.65
CA ILE A 192 -8.46 -11.20 -7.18
C ILE A 192 -9.42 -10.38 -8.05
N PRO A 193 -9.15 -9.10 -8.39
CA PRO A 193 -9.98 -8.35 -9.33
C PRO A 193 -10.12 -9.02 -10.71
N LEU A 194 -9.03 -9.60 -11.24
CA LEU A 194 -9.07 -10.33 -12.52
C LEU A 194 -9.95 -11.56 -12.42
N LEU A 195 -9.86 -12.34 -11.33
CA LEU A 195 -10.69 -13.52 -11.10
C LEU A 195 -12.17 -13.17 -10.93
N VAL A 196 -12.47 -12.04 -10.31
CA VAL A 196 -13.86 -11.57 -10.17
C VAL A 196 -14.47 -11.20 -11.53
N LYS A 197 -13.70 -10.49 -12.35
CA LYS A 197 -14.17 -9.95 -13.65
C LYS A 197 -14.21 -10.99 -14.78
N ASN A 198 -13.28 -11.97 -14.79
CA ASN A 198 -13.07 -12.86 -15.91
C ASN A 198 -13.36 -14.33 -15.55
N ASP A 199 -13.71 -15.13 -16.55
CA ASP A 199 -13.89 -16.58 -16.43
C ASP A 199 -12.66 -17.36 -16.91
N SER A 200 -11.54 -16.68 -17.10
CA SER A 200 -10.24 -17.28 -17.45
C SER A 200 -9.09 -16.49 -16.87
N ILE A 201 -7.99 -17.20 -16.53
CA ILE A 201 -6.79 -16.60 -15.94
C ILE A 201 -5.53 -17.34 -16.38
N ASP A 202 -4.45 -16.60 -16.61
CA ASP A 202 -3.10 -17.15 -16.77
C ASP A 202 -2.43 -17.31 -15.39
N VAL A 203 -2.01 -18.53 -15.06
CA VAL A 203 -1.23 -18.85 -13.84
C VAL A 203 0.23 -19.01 -14.22
N TYR A 204 1.09 -18.21 -13.62
CA TYR A 204 2.50 -18.11 -13.96
C TYR A 204 3.39 -18.94 -13.00
N GLY A 205 3.92 -20.07 -13.55
CA GLY A 205 4.73 -21.00 -12.79
C GLY A 205 3.92 -21.93 -11.88
N THR A 206 4.31 -23.21 -11.88
CA THR A 206 3.71 -24.27 -11.04
C THR A 206 4.80 -25.11 -10.38
N ASP A 207 5.98 -24.52 -10.21
CA ASP A 207 7.19 -25.18 -9.71
C ASP A 207 7.90 -24.39 -8.59
N TYR A 208 7.13 -23.60 -7.81
CA TYR A 208 7.64 -22.71 -6.75
C TYR A 208 7.86 -23.39 -5.39
N GLY A 209 7.74 -24.67 -5.25
CA GLY A 209 7.97 -25.36 -3.96
C GLY A 209 6.86 -25.18 -2.90
N SER A 210 5.72 -24.58 -3.25
CA SER A 210 4.49 -24.61 -2.46
C SER A 210 3.75 -25.94 -2.64
N ALA A 211 2.67 -26.17 -1.89
CA ALA A 211 1.93 -27.42 -1.95
C ALA A 211 1.32 -27.73 -3.33
N ASP A 212 0.93 -26.70 -4.09
CA ASP A 212 0.37 -26.80 -5.43
C ASP A 212 1.31 -26.26 -6.53
N GLY A 213 2.51 -25.86 -6.13
CA GLY A 213 3.55 -25.34 -7.02
C GLY A 213 3.40 -23.87 -7.39
N THR A 214 2.32 -23.17 -7.01
CA THR A 214 2.13 -21.76 -7.34
C THR A 214 2.66 -20.81 -6.28
N CYS A 215 2.84 -19.52 -6.60
CA CYS A 215 3.32 -18.53 -5.64
C CYS A 215 2.41 -18.41 -4.43
N VAL A 216 2.99 -18.13 -3.26
CA VAL A 216 2.28 -17.81 -2.01
C VAL A 216 2.28 -16.32 -1.76
N ARG A 217 1.12 -15.74 -1.47
CA ARG A 217 0.94 -14.33 -1.18
C ARG A 217 0.13 -14.12 0.10
N ASP A 218 0.52 -13.12 0.88
CA ASP A 218 -0.23 -12.63 2.03
C ASP A 218 -1.15 -11.50 1.56
N TYR A 219 -2.46 -11.72 1.60
CA TYR A 219 -3.46 -10.74 1.20
C TYR A 219 -4.00 -10.01 2.42
N VAL A 220 -4.02 -8.69 2.35
CA VAL A 220 -4.51 -7.80 3.40
C VAL A 220 -5.61 -6.89 2.86
N HIS A 221 -6.70 -6.78 3.62
CA HIS A 221 -7.83 -5.95 3.21
C HIS A 221 -7.46 -4.47 3.23
N VAL A 222 -7.87 -3.70 2.20
CA VAL A 222 -7.56 -2.28 2.07
C VAL A 222 -8.03 -1.46 3.28
N VAL A 223 -9.15 -1.81 3.90
CA VAL A 223 -9.66 -1.18 5.12
C VAL A 223 -8.71 -1.44 6.31
N ASP A 224 -8.16 -2.65 6.43
CA ASP A 224 -7.17 -2.97 7.48
C ASP A 224 -5.87 -2.20 7.26
N ILE A 225 -5.44 -2.01 6.01
CA ILE A 225 -4.30 -1.14 5.70
C ILE A 225 -4.58 0.28 6.21
N CYS A 226 -5.74 0.86 5.92
CA CYS A 226 -6.09 2.21 6.37
C CYS A 226 -6.17 2.31 7.90
N LYS A 227 -6.75 1.32 8.58
CA LYS A 227 -6.76 1.26 10.05
C LYS A 227 -5.34 1.17 10.63
N ALA A 228 -4.45 0.40 10.01
CA ALA A 228 -3.04 0.33 10.42
C ALA A 228 -2.32 1.69 10.26
N HIS A 229 -2.67 2.49 9.25
CA HIS A 229 -2.16 3.86 9.10
C HIS A 229 -2.62 4.77 10.23
N ILE A 230 -3.89 4.68 10.64
CA ILE A 230 -4.42 5.44 11.77
C ILE A 230 -3.66 5.05 13.05
N LYS A 231 -3.44 3.75 13.27
CA LYS A 231 -2.66 3.25 14.41
C LYS A 231 -1.19 3.72 14.40
N ALA A 232 -0.59 3.78 13.22
CA ALA A 232 0.76 4.33 13.08
C ALA A 232 0.81 5.84 13.37
N TYR A 233 -0.20 6.61 12.97
CA TYR A 233 -0.32 8.01 13.33
C TYR A 233 -0.48 8.18 14.85
N GLU A 234 -1.39 7.45 15.50
CA GLU A 234 -1.58 7.48 16.95
C GLU A 234 -0.27 7.15 17.69
N TYR A 235 0.43 6.10 17.23
CA TYR A 235 1.73 5.71 17.76
C TYR A 235 2.77 6.85 17.68
N MET A 236 2.86 7.56 16.54
CA MET A 236 3.79 8.68 16.38
C MET A 236 3.46 9.84 17.30
N VAL A 237 2.18 10.17 17.46
CA VAL A 237 1.74 11.24 18.38
C VAL A 237 2.14 10.93 19.83
N ASP A 238 1.91 9.69 20.26
CA ASP A 238 2.14 9.27 21.65
C ASP A 238 3.63 9.09 21.97
N ASN A 239 4.41 8.55 21.02
CA ASN A 239 5.78 8.13 21.26
C ASN A 239 6.84 9.10 20.72
N LYS A 240 6.46 10.11 19.94
CA LYS A 240 7.37 11.08 19.29
C LYS A 240 8.47 10.38 18.48
N ARG A 241 8.09 9.37 17.75
CA ARG A 241 8.94 8.60 16.81
C ARG A 241 8.10 7.81 15.83
N GLY A 242 8.69 7.47 14.69
CA GLY A 242 8.05 6.61 13.69
C GLY A 242 8.30 5.11 13.92
N ILE A 243 7.85 4.33 12.94
CA ILE A 243 8.02 2.88 12.95
C ILE A 243 8.13 2.33 11.51
N VAL A 244 9.05 1.41 11.29
CA VAL A 244 9.00 0.54 10.10
C VAL A 244 8.19 -0.70 10.47
N CYS A 245 7.10 -0.96 9.74
CA CYS A 245 6.17 -2.03 10.08
C CYS A 245 5.62 -2.74 8.82
N ASN A 246 5.60 -4.07 8.85
CA ASN A 246 4.91 -4.89 7.86
C ASN A 246 3.39 -4.84 8.11
N ILE A 247 2.64 -4.66 7.03
CA ILE A 247 1.17 -4.68 7.06
C ILE A 247 0.68 -5.83 6.17
N GLY A 248 0.24 -6.88 6.82
CA GLY A 248 -0.28 -8.11 6.23
C GLY A 248 -1.08 -8.88 7.26
N THR A 249 -1.52 -10.08 6.93
CA THR A 249 -2.26 -10.96 7.84
C THR A 249 -1.36 -11.97 8.57
N GLY A 250 -0.17 -12.24 8.01
CA GLY A 250 0.71 -13.33 8.43
C GLY A 250 0.20 -14.71 7.95
N ILE A 251 -0.79 -14.72 7.05
CA ILE A 251 -1.39 -15.93 6.47
C ILE A 251 -1.18 -15.91 4.97
N GLY A 252 -0.46 -16.89 4.44
CA GLY A 252 -0.22 -17.03 3.01
C GLY A 252 -1.28 -17.87 2.33
N SER A 253 -1.66 -17.49 1.11
CA SER A 253 -2.47 -18.30 0.22
C SER A 253 -1.78 -18.49 -1.12
N THR A 254 -1.85 -19.69 -1.68
CA THR A 254 -1.35 -19.97 -3.03
C THR A 254 -2.28 -19.37 -4.07
N VAL A 255 -1.78 -19.17 -5.30
CA VAL A 255 -2.61 -18.68 -6.40
C VAL A 255 -3.79 -19.63 -6.68
N MET A 256 -3.55 -20.95 -6.64
CA MET A 256 -4.60 -21.96 -6.87
C MET A 256 -5.64 -22.01 -5.75
N GLU A 257 -5.22 -21.81 -4.48
CA GLU A 257 -6.17 -21.67 -3.37
C GLU A 257 -7.09 -20.47 -3.55
N VAL A 258 -6.53 -19.31 -3.94
CA VAL A 258 -7.32 -18.09 -4.20
C VAL A 258 -8.31 -18.31 -5.35
N ILE A 259 -7.91 -18.97 -6.43
CA ILE A 259 -8.81 -19.29 -7.55
C ILE A 259 -9.98 -20.14 -7.05
N LYS A 260 -9.73 -21.23 -6.31
CA LYS A 260 -10.78 -22.09 -5.75
C LYS A 260 -11.71 -21.34 -4.80
N MET A 261 -11.18 -20.44 -3.98
CA MET A 261 -12.01 -19.61 -3.09
C MET A 261 -12.93 -18.70 -3.90
N VAL A 262 -12.42 -18.05 -4.96
CA VAL A 262 -13.24 -17.20 -5.86
C VAL A 262 -14.30 -18.02 -6.58
N GLU A 263 -13.96 -19.20 -7.11
CA GLU A 263 -14.93 -20.12 -7.74
C GLU A 263 -16.08 -20.45 -6.80
N ASN A 264 -15.75 -20.79 -5.54
CA ASN A 264 -16.75 -21.13 -4.53
C ASN A 264 -17.61 -19.92 -4.13
N VAL A 265 -17.02 -18.75 -3.87
CA VAL A 265 -17.76 -17.55 -3.43
C VAL A 265 -18.66 -17.01 -4.54
N LEU A 266 -18.20 -17.03 -5.79
CA LEU A 266 -18.94 -16.49 -6.93
C LEU A 266 -19.79 -17.54 -7.64
N ASN A 267 -19.70 -18.82 -7.25
CA ASN A 267 -20.36 -19.95 -7.89
C ASN A 267 -20.11 -19.99 -9.40
N LYS A 268 -18.84 -19.89 -9.79
CA LYS A 268 -18.41 -19.92 -11.20
C LYS A 268 -17.20 -20.84 -11.39
N ASN A 269 -16.94 -21.23 -12.64
CA ASN A 269 -15.72 -21.96 -13.00
C ASN A 269 -14.75 -21.00 -13.70
N ILE A 270 -13.47 -21.12 -13.39
CA ILE A 270 -12.40 -20.31 -13.98
C ILE A 270 -11.49 -21.21 -14.82
N ASN A 271 -11.37 -20.90 -16.11
CA ASN A 271 -10.48 -21.60 -17.02
C ASN A 271 -9.02 -21.16 -16.76
N ILE A 272 -8.16 -22.12 -16.40
CA ILE A 272 -6.78 -21.86 -16.04
C ILE A 272 -5.86 -22.20 -17.21
N THR A 273 -4.99 -21.25 -17.59
CA THR A 273 -3.90 -21.49 -18.53
C THR A 273 -2.57 -21.37 -17.80
N ILE A 274 -1.77 -22.45 -17.78
CA ILE A 274 -0.44 -22.42 -17.15
C ILE A 274 0.55 -21.76 -18.10
N LYS A 275 1.30 -20.81 -17.57
CA LYS A 275 2.39 -20.07 -18.24
C LYS A 275 3.72 -20.28 -17.52
N PRO A 276 4.85 -20.04 -18.18
CA PRO A 276 6.16 -19.99 -17.52
C PRO A 276 6.18 -18.93 -16.40
N ARG A 277 7.11 -19.06 -15.44
CA ARG A 277 7.32 -18.05 -14.39
C ARG A 277 7.50 -16.65 -14.99
N ARG A 278 6.94 -15.64 -14.34
CA ARG A 278 7.28 -14.24 -14.67
C ARG A 278 8.66 -13.92 -14.14
N PRO A 279 9.50 -13.21 -14.88
CA PRO A 279 10.76 -12.71 -14.35
C PRO A 279 10.52 -11.83 -13.10
N GLY A 280 11.24 -12.13 -12.02
CA GLY A 280 11.14 -11.38 -10.76
C GLY A 280 9.97 -11.76 -9.83
N ASP A 281 9.20 -12.79 -10.18
CA ASP A 281 8.18 -13.32 -9.23
C ASP A 281 8.88 -14.04 -8.07
N VAL A 282 8.64 -13.55 -6.87
CA VAL A 282 9.13 -14.15 -5.61
C VAL A 282 8.22 -15.33 -5.23
N PRO A 283 8.78 -16.52 -4.90
CA PRO A 283 7.99 -17.70 -4.57
C PRO A 283 7.03 -17.49 -3.39
N PHE A 284 7.52 -16.85 -2.33
CA PHE A 284 6.79 -16.64 -1.08
C PHE A 284 6.90 -15.20 -0.63
N LEU A 285 5.76 -14.55 -0.40
CA LEU A 285 5.65 -13.25 0.26
C LEU A 285 4.70 -13.41 1.44
N LEU A 286 5.25 -13.54 2.65
CA LEU A 286 4.50 -13.76 3.89
C LEU A 286 5.06 -12.82 4.96
N SER A 287 4.19 -12.01 5.57
CA SER A 287 4.58 -11.02 6.56
C SER A 287 4.76 -11.62 7.95
N ASP A 288 5.82 -11.22 8.67
CA ASP A 288 5.82 -11.24 10.12
C ASP A 288 5.00 -10.06 10.62
N VAL A 289 3.94 -10.33 11.35
CA VAL A 289 3.00 -9.33 11.87
C VAL A 289 3.20 -9.04 13.36
N THR A 290 4.27 -9.56 13.94
CA THR A 290 4.56 -9.42 15.38
C THR A 290 4.68 -7.97 15.80
N LYS A 291 5.37 -7.15 15.01
CA LYS A 291 5.57 -5.72 15.28
C LYS A 291 4.26 -4.94 15.17
N MET A 292 3.45 -5.21 14.16
CA MET A 292 2.12 -4.62 14.00
C MET A 292 1.21 -4.93 15.20
N LYS A 293 1.18 -6.19 15.64
CA LYS A 293 0.36 -6.61 16.80
C LYS A 293 0.85 -6.02 18.11
N ASN A 294 2.15 -6.05 18.37
CA ASN A 294 2.70 -5.72 19.69
C ASN A 294 2.93 -4.21 19.89
N ILE A 295 3.27 -3.47 18.80
CA ILE A 295 3.62 -2.05 18.89
C ILE A 295 2.44 -1.18 18.44
N LEU A 296 1.84 -1.46 17.29
CA LEU A 296 0.66 -0.71 16.84
C LEU A 296 -0.63 -1.19 17.51
N THR A 297 -0.57 -2.29 18.26
CA THR A 297 -1.75 -2.90 18.90
C THR A 297 -2.88 -3.13 17.91
N PHE A 298 -2.50 -3.57 16.70
CA PHE A 298 -3.42 -3.78 15.59
C PHE A 298 -3.36 -5.22 15.07
N THR A 299 -4.53 -5.79 14.81
CA THR A 299 -4.71 -7.09 14.16
C THR A 299 -5.72 -6.92 13.02
N PRO A 300 -5.42 -7.38 11.80
CA PRO A 300 -6.37 -7.33 10.68
C PRO A 300 -7.70 -8.01 11.04
N GLU A 301 -8.79 -7.41 10.63
CA GLU A 301 -10.16 -7.88 10.93
C GLU A 301 -10.71 -8.77 9.80
N TYR A 302 -10.17 -8.61 8.58
CA TYR A 302 -10.67 -9.28 7.38
C TYR A 302 -9.72 -10.39 6.95
N ASP A 303 -10.27 -11.59 6.75
CA ASP A 303 -9.60 -12.72 6.12
C ASP A 303 -9.74 -12.69 4.59
N ILE A 304 -9.11 -13.63 3.90
CA ILE A 304 -9.16 -13.70 2.43
C ILE A 304 -10.58 -13.97 1.89
N LEU A 305 -11.42 -14.70 2.61
CA LEU A 305 -12.81 -14.91 2.22
C LEU A 305 -13.62 -13.62 2.30
N SER A 306 -13.41 -12.84 3.34
CA SER A 306 -13.99 -11.50 3.51
C SER A 306 -13.54 -10.56 2.38
N ILE A 307 -12.24 -10.59 2.02
CA ILE A 307 -11.69 -9.85 0.89
C ILE A 307 -12.44 -10.19 -0.41
N ILE A 308 -12.52 -11.49 -0.76
CA ILE A 308 -13.18 -11.95 -1.98
C ILE A 308 -14.67 -11.60 -1.96
N THR A 309 -15.34 -11.80 -0.82
CA THR A 309 -16.77 -11.51 -0.67
C THR A 309 -17.07 -10.02 -0.84
N SER A 310 -16.18 -9.14 -0.35
CA SER A 310 -16.36 -7.70 -0.52
C SER A 310 -16.35 -7.28 -1.99
N MET A 311 -15.70 -8.01 -2.86
CA MET A 311 -15.53 -7.69 -4.29
C MET A 311 -16.66 -8.25 -5.19
N ARG A 312 -17.64 -8.93 -4.59
CA ARG A 312 -18.82 -9.49 -5.27
C ARG A 312 -19.76 -8.44 -5.85
#